data_ecccd93bf75a1064a87ce595574258a4
#
_entry.id   ecccd93bf75a1064a87ce595574258a4
#
_cell.length_a   1.000
_cell.length_b   1.000
_cell.length_c   1.000
_cell.angle_alpha   90.00
_cell.angle_beta   90.00
_cell.angle_gamma   90.00
#
_symmetry.space_group_name_H-M   'P 1'
#
loop_
_entity.id
_entity.type
_entity.pdbx_description
1 polymer ?
#
loop_
_entity_poly.entity_id
_entity_poly.type
_entity_poly.pdbx_seq_one_letter_code
_entity_poly.pdbx_strand_id
1 'polypeptide(L)'
;MKKAMFDYKAPISLIKYCFFLMLLLATFGVSAQTTRGKVQVVAPPFFDTLLAKRATLNKSGGGTTGYSSSYGYRVQIYSGSNRSSAFNAQAKFNKEFPEMRTYIVYKEPNFKVRAGDFRSRIEAERMKEQLKPWFPVMFIISEKINPPKTVITND
;
A
#
# COMPACT_ATOMS: atom_id res chain seq x y z
N MET A 1 -35.74 -72.53 -6.77
CA MET A 1 -34.69 -71.59 -7.28
C MET A 1 -33.73 -71.33 -6.10
N LYS A 2 -32.53 -72.00 -6.10
CA LYS A 2 -31.51 -71.87 -5.04
C LYS A 2 -30.61 -70.71 -5.40
N LYS A 3 -30.61 -69.60 -4.58
CA LYS A 3 -29.62 -68.53 -4.68
C LYS A 3 -28.30 -69.05 -4.07
N ALA A 4 -27.28 -69.19 -4.90
CA ALA A 4 -25.92 -69.45 -4.48
C ALA A 4 -25.42 -68.21 -3.76
N MET A 5 -25.24 -68.25 -2.45
CA MET A 5 -24.54 -67.26 -1.65
C MET A 5 -23.03 -67.50 -1.85
N PHE A 6 -22.36 -66.64 -2.53
CA PHE A 6 -20.92 -66.69 -2.66
C PHE A 6 -20.32 -66.06 -1.39
N ASP A 7 -19.93 -66.91 -0.45
CA ASP A 7 -19.16 -66.51 0.73
C ASP A 7 -17.70 -66.26 0.29
N TYR A 8 -17.41 -65.00 -0.07
CA TYR A 8 -16.04 -64.58 -0.33
C TYR A 8 -15.32 -64.25 0.99
N LYS A 9 -14.80 -65.29 1.64
CA LYS A 9 -13.92 -65.13 2.79
C LYS A 9 -12.49 -64.92 2.30
N ALA A 10 -12.18 -63.68 1.89
CA ALA A 10 -10.83 -63.33 1.51
C ALA A 10 -9.89 -63.46 2.72
N PRO A 11 -8.77 -64.19 2.61
CA PRO A 11 -7.86 -64.34 3.74
C PRO A 11 -7.27 -62.97 4.09
N ILE A 12 -7.33 -62.63 5.37
CA ILE A 12 -6.89 -61.35 5.95
C ILE A 12 -5.45 -61.01 5.52
N SER A 13 -4.64 -62.01 5.22
CA SER A 13 -3.28 -61.85 4.69
C SER A 13 -3.26 -61.18 3.29
N LEU A 14 -4.17 -61.58 2.40
CA LEU A 14 -4.29 -60.98 1.05
C LEU A 14 -4.65 -59.48 1.11
N ILE A 15 -5.54 -59.09 2.01
CA ILE A 15 -5.94 -57.71 2.22
C ILE A 15 -4.75 -56.89 2.71
N LYS A 16 -3.92 -57.40 3.60
CA LYS A 16 -2.71 -56.76 4.08
C LYS A 16 -1.69 -56.54 2.95
N TYR A 17 -1.48 -57.52 2.08
CA TYR A 17 -0.59 -57.41 0.94
C TYR A 17 -1.08 -56.40 -0.12
N CYS A 18 -2.40 -56.40 -0.40
CA CYS A 18 -2.99 -55.39 -1.30
C CYS A 18 -2.84 -53.98 -0.75
N PHE A 19 -3.03 -53.78 0.57
CA PHE A 19 -2.85 -52.49 1.21
C PHE A 19 -1.38 -52.03 1.19
N PHE A 20 -0.43 -52.95 1.40
CA PHE A 20 0.98 -52.66 1.34
C PHE A 20 1.43 -52.35 -0.09
N LEU A 21 0.92 -53.06 -1.09
CA LEU A 21 1.17 -52.81 -2.50
C LEU A 21 0.60 -51.44 -2.94
N MET A 22 -0.58 -51.06 -2.47
CA MET A 22 -1.20 -49.76 -2.75
C MET A 22 -0.42 -48.61 -2.12
N LEU A 23 0.14 -48.81 -0.91
CA LEU A 23 0.97 -47.85 -0.24
C LEU A 23 2.30 -47.68 -0.97
N LEU A 24 2.87 -48.74 -1.51
CA LEU A 24 4.12 -48.70 -2.28
C LEU A 24 3.95 -48.01 -3.63
N LEU A 25 2.79 -48.17 -4.28
CA LEU A 25 2.46 -47.46 -5.53
C LEU A 25 2.20 -45.97 -5.35
N ALA A 26 1.73 -45.56 -4.16
CA ALA A 26 1.50 -44.15 -3.83
C ALA A 26 2.79 -43.32 -3.72
N THR A 27 3.96 -43.93 -3.54
CA THR A 27 5.25 -43.22 -3.40
C THR A 27 5.87 -42.80 -4.75
N PHE A 28 5.38 -43.31 -5.87
CA PHE A 28 5.94 -43.02 -7.20
C PHE A 28 5.30 -41.82 -7.93
N GLY A 29 4.29 -41.17 -7.32
CA GLY A 29 3.44 -40.18 -8.01
C GLY A 29 3.75 -38.70 -7.75
N VAL A 30 4.73 -38.34 -6.93
CA VAL A 30 4.96 -36.92 -6.61
C VAL A 30 6.16 -36.36 -7.38
N SER A 31 5.99 -36.22 -8.69
CA SER A 31 6.85 -35.32 -9.46
C SER A 31 6.28 -33.90 -9.32
N ALA A 32 6.73 -33.15 -8.33
CA ALA A 32 6.46 -31.75 -8.21
C ALA A 32 7.03 -31.06 -9.47
N GLN A 33 6.15 -30.56 -10.31
CA GLN A 33 6.50 -29.78 -11.50
C GLN A 33 7.14 -28.46 -11.07
N THR A 34 8.46 -28.42 -10.97
CA THR A 34 9.26 -27.21 -10.81
C THR A 34 9.56 -26.55 -12.17
N THR A 35 8.59 -26.55 -13.07
CA THR A 35 8.68 -25.68 -14.25
C THR A 35 8.31 -24.27 -13.83
N ARG A 36 9.31 -23.51 -13.38
CA ARG A 36 9.20 -22.05 -13.32
C ARG A 36 8.88 -21.57 -14.73
N GLY A 37 7.67 -21.07 -14.93
CA GLY A 37 7.27 -20.47 -16.18
C GLY A 37 8.30 -19.38 -16.56
N LYS A 38 9.00 -19.54 -17.67
CA LYS A 38 9.80 -18.45 -18.25
C LYS A 38 8.82 -17.42 -18.78
N VAL A 39 8.64 -16.32 -18.03
CA VAL A 39 7.92 -15.15 -18.54
C VAL A 39 8.85 -14.49 -19.55
N GLN A 40 8.59 -14.73 -20.82
CA GLN A 40 9.26 -14.02 -21.90
C GLN A 40 8.51 -12.71 -22.10
N VAL A 41 9.01 -11.65 -21.48
CA VAL A 41 8.48 -10.30 -21.66
C VAL A 41 8.94 -9.83 -23.04
N VAL A 42 8.07 -9.94 -24.04
CA VAL A 42 8.27 -9.30 -25.35
C VAL A 42 7.93 -7.82 -25.16
N ALA A 43 8.89 -7.06 -24.67
CA ALA A 43 8.74 -5.61 -24.60
C ALA A 43 9.11 -5.00 -25.95
N PRO A 44 8.30 -4.09 -26.51
CA PRO A 44 8.69 -3.33 -27.69
C PRO A 44 9.98 -2.55 -27.43
N PRO A 45 10.84 -2.34 -28.44
CA PRO A 45 12.19 -1.76 -28.26
C PRO A 45 12.22 -0.35 -27.63
N PHE A 46 11.09 0.36 -27.63
CA PHE A 46 11.01 1.67 -26.96
C PHE A 46 11.00 1.59 -25.43
N PHE A 47 10.70 0.42 -24.83
CA PHE A 47 10.73 0.24 -23.37
C PHE A 47 12.14 0.40 -22.80
N ASP A 48 13.15 -0.10 -23.50
CA ASP A 48 14.54 0.04 -23.06
C ASP A 48 14.97 1.52 -23.08
N THR A 49 14.49 2.27 -24.08
CA THR A 49 14.73 3.72 -24.17
C THR A 49 14.05 4.48 -23.03
N LEU A 50 12.85 4.07 -22.62
CA LEU A 50 12.14 4.68 -21.49
C LEU A 50 12.82 4.36 -20.15
N LEU A 51 13.32 3.13 -19.98
CA LEU A 51 14.07 2.75 -18.78
C LEU A 51 15.40 3.49 -18.69
N ALA A 52 16.14 3.61 -19.81
CA ALA A 52 17.38 4.37 -19.87
C ALA A 52 17.12 5.86 -19.56
N LYS A 53 16.06 6.45 -20.14
CA LYS A 53 15.68 7.83 -19.89
C LYS A 53 15.23 8.07 -18.43
N ARG A 54 14.56 7.08 -17.82
CA ARG A 54 14.21 7.15 -16.40
C ARG A 54 15.45 7.17 -15.50
N ALA A 55 16.45 6.35 -15.82
CA ALA A 55 17.73 6.34 -15.10
C ALA A 55 18.48 7.68 -15.21
N THR A 56 18.46 8.31 -16.39
CA THR A 56 19.06 9.64 -16.57
C THR A 56 18.28 10.74 -15.86
N LEU A 57 16.95 10.69 -15.85
CA LEU A 57 16.12 11.65 -15.10
C LEU A 57 16.32 11.51 -13.58
N ASN A 58 16.49 10.30 -13.07
CA ASN A 58 16.81 10.09 -11.66
C ASN A 58 18.23 10.55 -11.30
N LYS A 59 19.21 10.42 -12.20
CA LYS A 59 20.56 10.95 -12.02
C LYS A 59 20.61 12.47 -12.08
N SER A 60 19.77 13.09 -12.91
CA SER A 60 19.67 14.56 -13.03
C SER A 60 18.97 15.20 -11.82
N GLY A 61 18.29 14.41 -10.97
CA GLY A 61 17.63 14.87 -9.74
C GLY A 61 18.52 14.92 -8.50
N GLY A 62 19.78 14.52 -8.61
CA GLY A 62 20.75 14.60 -7.51
C GLY A 62 21.43 15.98 -7.47
N GLY A 63 20.85 16.96 -6.79
CA GLY A 63 21.62 18.12 -6.43
C GLY A 63 21.05 19.50 -6.68
N THR A 64 19.74 19.65 -6.79
CA THR A 64 19.13 20.96 -6.65
C THR A 64 18.14 20.95 -5.49
N THR A 65 18.39 21.80 -4.51
CA THR A 65 17.44 22.22 -3.47
C THR A 65 16.22 22.95 -4.07
N GLY A 66 15.80 22.55 -5.26
CA GLY A 66 14.55 22.96 -5.86
C GLY A 66 13.42 22.26 -5.12
N TYR A 67 12.57 23.02 -4.47
CA TYR A 67 11.29 22.55 -3.94
C TYR A 67 10.48 21.94 -5.08
N SER A 68 10.71 20.66 -5.35
CA SER A 68 9.88 19.92 -6.29
C SER A 68 8.50 19.80 -5.66
N SER A 69 7.62 20.74 -5.98
CA SER A 69 6.24 20.67 -5.57
C SER A 69 5.62 19.46 -6.25
N SER A 70 5.50 18.38 -5.53
CA SER A 70 4.79 17.19 -5.99
C SER A 70 3.32 17.27 -5.57
N TYR A 71 2.46 16.63 -6.33
CA TYR A 71 1.08 16.40 -5.89
C TYR A 71 1.08 15.43 -4.70
N GLY A 72 0.29 15.75 -3.70
CA GLY A 72 0.11 14.95 -2.51
C GLY A 72 -1.21 15.25 -1.83
N TYR A 73 -1.24 15.04 -0.53
CA TYR A 73 -2.47 15.15 0.26
C TYR A 73 -2.25 16.00 1.49
N ARG A 74 -3.28 16.75 1.87
CA ARG A 74 -3.35 17.51 3.14
C ARG A 74 -4.66 17.20 3.83
N VAL A 75 -4.67 17.28 5.15
CA VAL A 75 -5.89 17.15 5.95
C VAL A 75 -6.44 18.55 6.22
N GLN A 76 -7.64 18.85 5.72
CA GLN A 76 -8.36 20.08 6.04
C GLN A 76 -9.07 19.90 7.38
N ILE A 77 -8.65 20.65 8.39
CA ILE A 77 -9.15 20.57 9.76
C ILE A 77 -10.22 21.63 10.09
N TYR A 78 -10.30 22.69 9.26
CA TYR A 78 -11.28 23.76 9.42
C TYR A 78 -11.70 24.34 8.07
N SER A 79 -12.96 24.74 7.96
CA SER A 79 -13.51 25.54 6.87
C SER A 79 -14.67 26.40 7.40
N GLY A 80 -14.56 27.69 7.27
CA GLY A 80 -15.60 28.63 7.69
C GLY A 80 -15.23 30.10 7.41
N SER A 81 -16.18 30.99 7.51
CA SER A 81 -16.02 32.41 7.22
C SER A 81 -15.30 33.20 8.34
N ASN A 82 -15.24 32.65 9.54
CA ASN A 82 -14.64 33.33 10.67
C ASN A 82 -13.12 33.14 10.71
N ARG A 83 -12.39 34.26 10.56
CA ARG A 83 -10.92 34.26 10.59
C ARG A 83 -10.37 33.84 11.96
N SER A 84 -10.92 34.35 13.06
CA SER A 84 -10.42 34.01 14.41
C SER A 84 -10.54 32.51 14.68
N SER A 85 -11.65 31.89 14.29
CA SER A 85 -11.83 30.44 14.42
C SER A 85 -10.82 29.64 13.62
N ALA A 86 -10.42 30.12 12.44
CA ALA A 86 -9.38 29.48 11.63
C ALA A 86 -8.02 29.53 12.35
N PHE A 87 -7.64 30.69 12.90
CA PHE A 87 -6.39 30.82 13.66
C PHE A 87 -6.41 29.99 14.95
N ASN A 88 -7.54 29.93 15.63
CA ASN A 88 -7.70 29.08 16.82
C ASN A 88 -7.56 27.58 16.49
N ALA A 89 -8.13 27.15 15.37
CA ALA A 89 -7.96 25.78 14.90
C ALA A 89 -6.50 25.46 14.55
N GLN A 90 -5.79 26.41 13.92
CA GLN A 90 -4.36 26.30 13.64
C GLN A 90 -3.55 26.22 14.93
N ALA A 91 -3.78 27.12 15.88
CA ALA A 91 -3.08 27.14 17.17
C ALA A 91 -3.30 25.86 17.96
N LYS A 92 -4.54 25.33 17.98
CA LYS A 92 -4.86 24.06 18.60
C LYS A 92 -4.10 22.91 17.96
N PHE A 93 -4.02 22.88 16.64
CA PHE A 93 -3.26 21.85 15.91
C PHE A 93 -1.77 21.94 16.21
N ASN A 94 -1.17 23.12 16.12
CA ASN A 94 0.27 23.32 16.34
C ASN A 94 0.71 23.00 17.76
N LYS A 95 -0.19 23.12 18.75
CA LYS A 95 0.07 22.72 20.13
C LYS A 95 0.28 21.20 20.25
N GLU A 96 -0.55 20.42 19.57
CA GLU A 96 -0.49 18.96 19.63
C GLU A 96 0.55 18.36 18.66
N PHE A 97 0.78 19.04 17.53
CA PHE A 97 1.66 18.57 16.46
C PHE A 97 2.62 19.68 15.99
N PRO A 98 3.59 20.10 16.82
CA PRO A 98 4.49 21.23 16.52
C PRO A 98 5.40 20.97 15.31
N GLU A 99 5.74 19.71 15.03
CA GLU A 99 6.61 19.32 13.91
C GLU A 99 5.91 19.41 12.53
N MET A 100 4.58 19.50 12.53
CA MET A 100 3.82 19.52 11.29
C MET A 100 3.47 20.93 10.86
N ARG A 101 3.60 21.16 9.56
CA ARG A 101 3.22 22.44 8.95
C ARG A 101 1.72 22.56 8.82
N THR A 102 1.21 23.78 9.05
CA THR A 102 -0.18 24.15 8.80
C THR A 102 -0.26 25.32 7.85
N TYR A 103 -1.32 25.36 7.07
CA TYR A 103 -1.55 26.36 6.04
C TYR A 103 -2.95 26.95 6.20
N ILE A 104 -3.06 28.28 6.31
CA ILE A 104 -4.34 28.97 6.23
C ILE A 104 -4.48 29.50 4.80
N VAL A 105 -5.56 29.09 4.13
CA VAL A 105 -5.89 29.54 2.79
C VAL A 105 -7.24 30.23 2.84
N TYR A 106 -7.30 31.46 2.37
CA TYR A 106 -8.56 32.17 2.14
C TYR A 106 -9.04 31.88 0.73
N LYS A 107 -10.22 31.35 0.61
CA LYS A 107 -10.94 31.18 -0.64
C LYS A 107 -12.37 31.63 -0.40
N GLU A 108 -12.68 32.82 -0.90
CA GLU A 108 -13.99 33.46 -0.68
C GLU A 108 -15.16 32.48 -0.70
N PRO A 109 -16.07 32.56 0.29
CA PRO A 109 -16.06 33.42 1.48
C PRO A 109 -15.35 32.78 2.70
N ASN A 110 -14.63 31.65 2.55
CA ASN A 110 -14.21 30.82 3.65
C ASN A 110 -12.69 30.80 3.86
N PHE A 111 -12.27 30.82 5.13
CA PHE A 111 -10.94 30.43 5.58
C PHE A 111 -10.87 28.91 5.71
N LYS A 112 -9.82 28.30 5.17
CA LYS A 112 -9.56 26.87 5.25
C LYS A 112 -8.22 26.63 5.93
N VAL A 113 -8.20 25.78 6.93
CA VAL A 113 -6.96 25.37 7.61
C VAL A 113 -6.61 23.97 7.16
N ARG A 114 -5.42 23.80 6.63
CA ARG A 114 -4.89 22.54 6.12
C ARG A 114 -3.65 22.16 6.89
N ALA A 115 -3.53 20.89 7.22
CA ALA A 115 -2.44 20.35 8.03
C ALA A 115 -1.69 19.24 7.31
N GLY A 116 -0.37 19.24 7.48
CA GLY A 116 0.54 18.23 6.96
C GLY A 116 0.79 18.32 5.45
N ASP A 117 1.84 17.67 5.02
CA ASP A 117 2.23 17.46 3.62
C ASP A 117 2.48 15.96 3.43
N PHE A 118 1.47 15.22 2.99
CA PHE A 118 1.51 13.75 2.87
C PHE A 118 1.71 13.34 1.41
N ARG A 119 2.62 12.41 1.17
CA ARG A 119 2.86 11.88 -0.18
C ARG A 119 1.77 10.90 -0.61
N SER A 120 1.22 10.14 0.32
CA SER A 120 0.19 9.16 0.05
C SER A 120 -1.12 9.50 0.77
N ARG A 121 -2.23 9.05 0.17
CA ARG A 121 -3.54 9.18 0.79
C ARG A 121 -3.64 8.41 2.11
N ILE A 122 -2.97 7.26 2.18
CA ILE A 122 -2.97 6.39 3.37
C ILE A 122 -2.31 7.12 4.57
N GLU A 123 -1.21 7.87 4.34
CA GLU A 123 -0.59 8.69 5.39
C GLU A 123 -1.56 9.77 5.89
N ALA A 124 -2.24 10.46 4.97
CA ALA A 124 -3.24 11.46 5.32
C ALA A 124 -4.44 10.86 6.08
N GLU A 125 -4.87 9.65 5.73
CA GLU A 125 -5.94 8.93 6.42
C GLU A 125 -5.51 8.53 7.84
N ARG A 126 -4.30 8.03 8.03
CA ARG A 126 -3.75 7.74 9.37
C ARG A 126 -3.73 8.99 10.25
N MET A 127 -3.25 10.10 9.69
CA MET A 127 -3.24 11.38 10.42
C MET A 127 -4.65 11.84 10.76
N LYS A 128 -5.60 11.74 9.84
CA LYS A 128 -7.00 12.05 10.09
C LYS A 128 -7.58 11.23 11.24
N GLU A 129 -7.26 9.93 11.32
CA GLU A 129 -7.69 9.08 12.44
C GLU A 129 -7.11 9.58 13.78
N GLN A 130 -5.84 9.95 13.83
CA GLN A 130 -5.20 10.52 15.01
C GLN A 130 -5.83 11.85 15.45
N LEU A 131 -6.27 12.67 14.49
CA LEU A 131 -6.85 13.99 14.74
C LEU A 131 -8.32 13.96 15.18
N LYS A 132 -9.02 12.83 15.06
CA LYS A 132 -10.45 12.70 15.43
C LYS A 132 -10.81 13.23 16.81
N PRO A 133 -10.00 13.04 17.89
CA PRO A 133 -10.33 13.55 19.21
C PRO A 133 -10.41 15.08 19.30
N TRP A 134 -9.66 15.78 18.43
CA TRP A 134 -9.57 17.25 18.45
C TRP A 134 -10.40 17.94 17.40
N PHE A 135 -10.62 17.26 16.25
CA PHE A 135 -11.31 17.80 15.08
C PHE A 135 -12.35 16.79 14.57
N PRO A 136 -13.66 17.02 14.83
CA PRO A 136 -14.70 16.05 14.47
C PRO A 136 -14.99 16.01 12.96
N VAL A 137 -14.74 17.12 12.26
CA VAL A 137 -14.99 17.23 10.81
C VAL A 137 -13.70 17.54 10.08
N MET A 138 -13.26 16.61 9.26
CA MET A 138 -12.03 16.75 8.49
C MET A 138 -12.16 16.11 7.12
N PHE A 139 -11.45 16.69 6.13
CA PHE A 139 -11.41 16.19 4.76
C PHE A 139 -9.98 16.03 4.29
N ILE A 140 -9.73 15.02 3.47
CA ILE A 140 -8.45 14.83 2.79
C ILE A 140 -8.56 15.50 1.42
N ILE A 141 -7.59 16.36 1.11
CA ILE A 141 -7.55 17.15 -0.11
C ILE A 141 -6.28 16.79 -0.89
N SER A 142 -6.44 16.58 -2.19
CA SER A 142 -5.30 16.43 -3.11
C SER A 142 -4.91 17.80 -3.64
N GLU A 143 -3.64 18.18 -3.42
CA GLU A 143 -3.08 19.45 -3.90
C GLU A 143 -1.55 19.41 -4.02
N LYS A 144 -0.95 20.44 -4.55
CA LYS A 144 0.51 20.59 -4.54
C LYS A 144 1.00 20.73 -3.11
N ILE A 145 1.93 19.87 -2.71
CA ILE A 145 2.52 19.85 -1.36
C ILE A 145 3.99 20.25 -1.42
N ASN A 146 4.51 20.67 -0.27
CA ASN A 146 5.94 20.81 -0.04
C ASN A 146 6.45 19.51 0.58
N PRO A 147 7.13 18.63 -0.18
CA PRO A 147 7.56 17.35 0.38
C PRO A 147 8.48 17.59 1.58
N PRO A 148 8.38 16.77 2.62
CA PRO A 148 9.27 16.84 3.76
C PRO A 148 10.72 16.66 3.27
N LYS A 149 11.65 17.38 3.88
CA LYS A 149 13.07 17.20 3.61
C LYS A 149 13.43 15.76 3.92
N THR A 150 13.85 15.00 2.93
CA THR A 150 14.45 13.69 3.16
C THR A 150 15.79 13.91 3.83
N VAL A 151 15.91 13.56 5.10
CA VAL A 151 17.21 13.45 5.75
C VAL A 151 17.89 12.25 5.13
N ILE A 152 18.87 12.49 4.27
CA ILE A 152 19.74 11.43 3.77
C ILE A 152 20.66 11.11 4.96
N THR A 153 20.34 10.06 5.70
CA THR A 153 21.28 9.47 6.67
C THR A 153 22.31 8.74 5.82
N ASN A 154 23.47 9.33 5.67
CA ASN A 154 24.64 8.64 5.14
C ASN A 154 25.15 7.73 6.25
N ASP A 155 24.75 6.45 6.24
CA ASP A 155 25.36 5.38 6.99
C ASP A 155 26.52 4.81 6.16
#